data_0fcc3a6402becd661bf6392cbcc4b05e
#
_entry.id   0fcc3a6402becd661bf6392cbcc4b05e
#
_cell.length_a   1.000
_cell.length_b   1.000
_cell.length_c   1.000
_cell.angle_alpha   90.00
_cell.angle_beta   90.00
_cell.angle_gamma   90.00
#
_symmetry.space_group_name_H-M   'P 1'
#
loop_
_entity.id
_entity.type
_entity.pdbx_description
1 polymer ?
#
loop_
_entity_poly.entity_id
_entity_poly.type
_entity_poly.pdbx_seq_one_letter_code
_entity_poly.pdbx_strand_id
1 'polypeptide(L)'
;VGYPVSESSLALSNLYVSWREKAFSVTAGTFYEQLGSGLLFRSWEDRMLGLNNAMLGARATYNFQDKLAIRAFWGVPRLGKLSDGAAFTYTPKFFGFGLTDVNVAAADLSLSLSNLLGWDALTLLLEGSVMNKHESMEKYLEIAGCKANNIGWSGRVNFDMNGFFAKGEYVDAGK
;
A
#
# COMPACT_ATOMS: atom_id res chain seq x y z
N VAL A 1 -18.80 -1.65 21.05
CA VAL A 1 -18.25 -3.02 21.14
C VAL A 1 -16.80 -2.87 21.53
N GLY A 2 -16.50 -2.98 22.84
CA GLY A 2 -15.12 -2.87 23.32
C GLY A 2 -14.36 -4.15 23.00
N TYR A 3 -13.15 -4.00 22.49
CA TYR A 3 -12.22 -5.12 22.40
C TYR A 3 -11.92 -5.66 23.80
N PRO A 4 -11.88 -6.97 24.02
CA PRO A 4 -11.42 -7.51 25.29
C PRO A 4 -9.94 -7.14 25.41
N VAL A 5 -9.66 -6.15 26.25
CA VAL A 5 -8.30 -5.82 26.66
C VAL A 5 -7.92 -6.87 27.71
N SER A 6 -7.51 -8.04 27.26
CA SER A 6 -6.86 -9.00 28.11
C SER A 6 -5.36 -8.73 28.08
N GLU A 7 -4.85 -8.30 29.20
CA GLU A 7 -3.45 -8.07 29.54
C GLU A 7 -2.84 -6.75 29.04
N SER A 8 -2.36 -5.96 29.98
CA SER A 8 -1.56 -4.76 29.77
C SER A 8 -0.19 -5.15 29.18
N SER A 9 -0.11 -5.27 27.87
CA SER A 9 1.16 -5.42 27.18
C SER A 9 1.58 -4.07 26.61
N LEU A 10 2.82 -3.65 26.90
CA LEU A 10 3.43 -2.49 26.26
C LEU A 10 3.71 -2.88 24.80
N ALA A 11 2.90 -2.40 23.87
CA ALA A 11 3.08 -2.65 22.46
C ALA A 11 3.54 -1.37 21.74
N LEU A 12 4.70 -1.42 21.08
CA LEU A 12 5.11 -0.40 20.12
C LEU A 12 4.25 -0.54 18.86
N SER A 13 3.38 0.42 18.60
CA SER A 13 2.48 0.36 17.46
C SER A 13 3.14 0.76 16.14
N ASN A 14 4.03 1.74 16.17
CA ASN A 14 4.72 2.25 14.99
C ASN A 14 6.18 2.57 15.32
N LEU A 15 7.09 1.99 14.54
CA LEU A 15 8.51 2.27 14.59
C LEU A 15 9.03 2.37 13.16
N TYR A 16 9.60 3.51 12.79
CA TYR A 16 10.22 3.69 11.49
C TYR A 16 11.42 4.63 11.55
N VAL A 17 12.31 4.46 10.59
CA VAL A 17 13.41 5.39 10.29
C VAL A 17 13.21 5.89 8.88
N SER A 18 13.32 7.20 8.70
CA SER A 18 13.17 7.83 7.38
C SER A 18 14.38 8.71 7.09
N TRP A 19 14.93 8.54 5.90
CA TRP A 19 15.97 9.39 5.35
C TRP A 19 15.45 10.08 4.10
N ARG A 20 15.72 11.38 3.98
CA ARG A 20 15.27 12.21 2.85
C ARG A 20 16.40 13.13 2.39
N GLU A 21 16.65 13.10 1.10
CA GLU A 21 17.60 14.01 0.46
C GLU A 21 17.05 14.46 -0.89
N LYS A 22 16.86 15.80 -1.02
CA LYS A 22 16.35 16.45 -2.26
C LYS A 22 15.15 15.67 -2.86
N ALA A 23 15.41 14.99 -3.96
CA ALA A 23 14.41 14.27 -4.74
C ALA A 23 14.12 12.85 -4.23
N PHE A 24 14.95 12.31 -3.33
CA PHE A 24 14.90 10.91 -2.90
C PHE A 24 14.50 10.79 -1.43
N SER A 25 13.65 9.82 -1.10
CA SER A 25 13.39 9.46 0.28
C SER A 25 13.25 7.95 0.45
N VAL A 26 13.74 7.44 1.58
CA VAL A 26 13.59 6.05 1.99
C VAL A 26 13.02 6.01 3.40
N THR A 27 12.08 5.10 3.62
CA THR A 27 11.56 4.81 4.96
C THR A 27 11.64 3.30 5.19
N ALA A 28 12.18 2.89 6.32
CA ALA A 28 12.21 1.51 6.77
C ALA A 28 11.52 1.38 8.12
N GLY A 29 10.74 0.34 8.31
CA GLY A 29 9.92 0.09 9.49
C GLY A 29 8.44 0.06 9.18
N THR A 30 7.61 0.65 10.05
CA THR A 30 6.16 0.70 9.84
C THR A 30 5.76 1.91 8.99
N PHE A 31 4.92 1.68 7.99
CA PHE A 31 4.40 2.74 7.12
C PHE A 31 3.00 2.40 6.62
N TYR A 32 2.31 3.43 6.12
CA TYR A 32 1.06 3.29 5.38
C TYR A 32 1.31 3.71 3.94
N GLU A 33 0.64 3.03 3.00
CA GLU A 33 0.79 3.31 1.59
C GLU A 33 -0.52 3.10 0.83
N GLN A 34 -0.69 3.86 -0.24
CA GLN A 34 -1.82 3.74 -1.14
C GLN A 34 -1.35 3.88 -2.58
N LEU A 35 -1.77 2.95 -3.43
CA LEU A 35 -1.55 3.00 -4.88
C LEU A 35 -2.79 3.59 -5.53
N GLY A 36 -2.57 4.65 -6.26
CA GLY A 36 -3.64 5.30 -6.97
C GLY A 36 -4.77 5.83 -6.09
N SER A 37 -6.00 5.55 -6.49
CA SER A 37 -7.20 5.84 -5.69
C SER A 37 -7.36 4.92 -4.48
N GLY A 38 -6.53 3.87 -4.37
CA GLY A 38 -6.61 2.85 -3.35
C GLY A 38 -7.41 1.62 -3.74
N LEU A 39 -7.87 1.53 -4.99
CA LEU A 39 -8.58 0.35 -5.49
C LEU A 39 -7.65 -0.85 -5.65
N LEU A 40 -6.41 -0.64 -6.07
CA LEU A 40 -5.43 -1.72 -6.20
C LEU A 40 -4.84 -2.10 -4.84
N PHE A 41 -4.40 -1.12 -4.06
CA PHE A 41 -3.82 -1.32 -2.74
C PHE A 41 -4.00 -0.10 -1.86
N ARG A 42 -4.39 -0.34 -0.60
CA ARG A 42 -4.45 0.68 0.44
C ARG A 42 -4.15 0.06 1.81
N SER A 43 -3.18 0.64 2.51
CA SER A 43 -2.96 0.40 3.94
C SER A 43 -3.25 1.68 4.74
N TRP A 44 -3.99 1.54 5.85
CA TRP A 44 -4.52 2.68 6.59
C TRP A 44 -4.83 2.33 8.04
N GLU A 45 -5.03 3.35 8.85
CA GLU A 45 -5.50 3.20 10.23
C GLU A 45 -6.86 3.89 10.37
N ASP A 46 -7.81 3.19 10.97
CA ASP A 46 -9.06 3.75 11.45
C ASP A 46 -9.25 3.38 12.92
N ARG A 47 -9.01 4.36 13.78
CA ARG A 47 -9.09 4.15 15.24
C ARG A 47 -10.52 3.94 15.73
N MET A 48 -11.51 4.49 15.03
CA MET A 48 -12.91 4.31 15.40
C MET A 48 -13.39 2.89 15.13
N LEU A 49 -12.92 2.29 14.03
CA LEU A 49 -13.22 0.92 13.65
C LEU A 49 -12.22 -0.09 14.24
N GLY A 50 -11.15 0.38 14.90
CA GLY A 50 -10.07 -0.48 15.39
C GLY A 50 -9.27 -1.17 14.30
N LEU A 51 -9.29 -0.63 13.08
CA LEU A 51 -8.55 -1.18 11.94
C LEU A 51 -7.18 -0.53 11.85
N ASN A 52 -6.15 -1.35 11.70
CA ASN A 52 -4.80 -0.89 11.44
C ASN A 52 -4.09 -1.88 10.52
N ASN A 53 -4.00 -1.52 9.24
CA ASN A 53 -3.38 -2.31 8.19
C ASN A 53 -1.97 -1.77 7.84
N ALA A 54 -1.21 -1.29 8.83
CA ALA A 54 0.15 -0.83 8.60
C ALA A 54 0.99 -1.91 7.90
N MET A 55 1.95 -1.47 7.11
CA MET A 55 2.98 -2.31 6.52
C MET A 55 4.24 -2.27 7.38
N LEU A 56 4.93 -3.40 7.52
CA LEU A 56 6.29 -3.48 8.06
C LEU A 56 7.24 -3.85 6.92
N GLY A 57 8.17 -2.97 6.60
CA GLY A 57 9.09 -3.20 5.49
C GLY A 57 9.86 -1.93 5.12
N ALA A 58 9.98 -1.67 3.83
CA ALA A 58 10.66 -0.49 3.32
C ALA A 58 9.92 0.10 2.12
N ARG A 59 9.99 1.42 2.01
CA ARG A 59 9.53 2.17 0.84
C ARG A 59 10.59 3.17 0.40
N ALA A 60 10.65 3.40 -0.90
CA ALA A 60 11.48 4.43 -1.51
C ALA A 60 10.63 5.29 -2.44
N THR A 61 10.91 6.60 -2.48
CA THR A 61 10.29 7.53 -3.42
C THR A 61 11.36 8.37 -4.08
N TYR A 62 11.16 8.66 -5.35
CA TYR A 62 12.00 9.54 -6.14
C TYR A 62 11.13 10.52 -6.93
N ASN A 63 11.37 11.82 -6.75
CA ASN A 63 10.66 12.88 -7.45
C ASN A 63 11.66 13.69 -8.30
N PHE A 64 11.45 13.69 -9.60
CA PHE A 64 12.27 14.46 -10.52
C PHE A 64 11.52 15.69 -11.03
N GLN A 65 11.84 16.87 -10.47
CA GLN A 65 11.37 18.19 -10.92
C GLN A 65 9.86 18.28 -11.20
N ASP A 66 9.03 17.62 -10.38
CA ASP A 66 7.58 17.54 -10.56
C ASP A 66 7.13 16.99 -11.94
N LYS A 67 8.05 16.41 -12.70
CA LYS A 67 7.80 15.80 -14.01
C LYS A 67 7.56 14.30 -13.90
N LEU A 68 8.34 13.65 -13.03
CA LEU A 68 8.32 12.22 -12.82
C LEU A 68 8.38 11.91 -11.32
N ALA A 69 7.45 11.12 -10.83
CA ALA A 69 7.52 10.54 -9.51
C ALA A 69 7.51 9.01 -9.61
N ILE A 70 8.44 8.38 -8.93
CA ILE A 70 8.53 6.91 -8.80
C ILE A 70 8.44 6.58 -7.33
N ARG A 71 7.63 5.59 -7.01
CA ARG A 71 7.51 5.05 -5.66
C ARG A 71 7.53 3.54 -5.73
N ALA A 72 8.27 2.91 -4.84
CA ALA A 72 8.28 1.47 -4.69
C ALA A 72 8.28 1.10 -3.21
N PHE A 73 7.64 0.01 -2.87
CA PHE A 73 7.67 -0.54 -1.52
C PHE A 73 7.60 -2.06 -1.51
N TRP A 74 8.12 -2.60 -0.43
CA TRP A 74 7.97 -4.00 -0.06
C TRP A 74 7.71 -4.09 1.43
N GLY A 75 6.81 -4.97 1.84
CA GLY A 75 6.55 -5.17 3.25
C GLY A 75 5.54 -6.28 3.53
N VAL A 76 5.41 -6.57 4.82
CA VAL A 76 4.46 -7.51 5.38
C VAL A 76 3.29 -6.71 5.96
N PRO A 77 2.04 -6.97 5.54
CA PRO A 77 0.89 -6.30 6.12
C PRO A 77 0.60 -6.79 7.54
N ARG A 78 0.11 -5.89 8.37
CA ARG A 78 -0.45 -6.26 9.67
C ARG A 78 -1.79 -6.95 9.44
N LEU A 79 -1.82 -8.25 9.61
CA LEU A 79 -3.03 -9.05 9.48
C LEU A 79 -3.51 -9.51 10.85
N GLY A 80 -4.80 -9.29 11.12
CA GLY A 80 -5.47 -9.95 12.23
C GLY A 80 -5.66 -11.44 11.92
N LYS A 81 -5.30 -12.34 12.83
CA LYS A 81 -5.69 -13.75 12.73
C LYS A 81 -7.13 -13.92 13.18
N LEU A 82 -7.96 -14.60 12.38
CA LEU A 82 -9.19 -15.19 12.91
C LEU A 82 -8.77 -16.33 13.85
N SER A 83 -9.14 -16.22 15.12
CA SER A 83 -9.06 -17.37 16.04
C SER A 83 -10.24 -18.30 15.75
N ASP A 84 -10.10 -19.58 16.11
CA ASP A 84 -11.12 -20.63 15.92
C ASP A 84 -12.49 -20.34 16.59
N GLY A 85 -12.70 -19.17 17.14
CA GLY A 85 -13.92 -18.67 17.73
C GLY A 85 -14.47 -17.37 17.14
N ALA A 86 -14.18 -17.05 15.87
CA ALA A 86 -14.66 -15.85 15.16
C ALA A 86 -14.23 -14.49 15.76
N ALA A 87 -13.24 -14.44 16.64
CA ALA A 87 -12.65 -13.20 17.12
C ALA A 87 -11.32 -12.94 16.39
N PHE A 88 -11.12 -11.71 15.92
CA PHE A 88 -9.82 -11.27 15.41
C PHE A 88 -8.84 -11.18 16.59
N THR A 89 -7.90 -12.08 16.69
CA THR A 89 -6.79 -11.97 17.62
C THR A 89 -5.54 -11.51 16.89
N TYR A 90 -5.01 -10.37 17.28
CA TYR A 90 -3.65 -9.99 16.93
C TYR A 90 -2.69 -10.86 17.73
N THR A 91 -2.03 -11.82 17.10
CA THR A 91 -0.90 -12.50 17.74
C THR A 91 0.31 -11.59 17.66
N PRO A 92 0.78 -11.01 18.78
CA PRO A 92 1.94 -10.14 18.77
C PRO A 92 3.21 -10.99 18.66
N LYS A 93 3.72 -11.22 17.45
CA LYS A 93 5.03 -11.87 17.31
C LYS A 93 6.18 -10.92 17.03
N PHE A 94 5.94 -9.73 16.55
CA PHE A 94 6.94 -8.68 16.40
C PHE A 94 6.19 -7.38 16.09
N PHE A 95 6.11 -6.42 17.02
CA PHE A 95 5.36 -5.17 16.86
C PHE A 95 3.90 -5.35 16.36
N GLY A 96 3.23 -6.44 16.67
CA GLY A 96 1.89 -6.75 16.18
C GLY A 96 1.83 -7.19 14.71
N PHE A 97 2.97 -7.35 14.05
CA PHE A 97 3.06 -8.03 12.76
C PHE A 97 3.28 -9.51 13.05
N GLY A 98 2.27 -10.33 12.77
CA GLY A 98 2.51 -11.76 12.63
C GLY A 98 3.53 -11.91 11.50
N LEU A 99 4.48 -12.81 11.67
CA LEU A 99 5.23 -13.34 10.53
C LEU A 99 4.22 -14.14 9.70
N THR A 100 3.38 -13.41 8.99
CA THR A 100 2.46 -14.01 8.05
C THR A 100 3.28 -14.32 6.82
N ASP A 101 3.03 -15.47 6.24
CA ASP A 101 3.61 -15.86 4.96
C ASP A 101 3.08 -14.98 3.80
N VAL A 102 2.57 -13.79 4.12
CA VAL A 102 2.05 -12.81 3.16
C VAL A 102 2.99 -11.63 3.08
N ASN A 103 3.45 -11.33 1.88
CA ASN A 103 4.17 -10.09 1.61
C ASN A 103 3.61 -9.39 0.38
N VAL A 104 3.81 -8.08 0.32
CA VAL A 104 3.36 -7.23 -0.78
C VAL A 104 4.56 -6.45 -1.29
N ALA A 105 4.79 -6.52 -2.60
CA ALA A 105 5.74 -5.69 -3.32
C ALA A 105 4.97 -4.87 -4.36
N ALA A 106 5.25 -3.57 -4.45
CA ALA A 106 4.58 -2.72 -5.41
C ALA A 106 5.45 -1.57 -5.89
N ALA A 107 5.14 -1.10 -7.09
CA ALA A 107 5.73 0.09 -7.68
C ALA A 107 4.63 0.97 -8.30
N ASP A 108 4.84 2.28 -8.23
CA ASP A 108 3.95 3.32 -8.74
C ASP A 108 4.78 4.34 -9.51
N LEU A 109 4.31 4.70 -10.69
CA LEU A 109 4.90 5.69 -11.57
C LEU A 109 3.88 6.79 -11.83
N SER A 110 4.29 8.04 -11.69
CA SER A 110 3.48 9.22 -12.01
C SER A 110 4.27 10.12 -12.95
N LEU A 111 3.71 10.42 -14.11
CA LEU A 111 4.33 11.23 -15.18
C LEU A 111 3.45 12.43 -15.49
N SER A 112 3.95 13.63 -15.20
CA SER A 112 3.31 14.89 -15.60
C SER A 112 3.75 15.26 -17.02
N LEU A 113 2.92 14.94 -18.02
CA LEU A 113 3.20 15.28 -19.41
C LEU A 113 3.16 16.78 -19.63
N SER A 114 2.29 17.51 -18.97
CA SER A 114 2.24 18.97 -19.05
C SER A 114 3.55 19.60 -18.61
N ASN A 115 4.09 19.21 -17.47
CA ASN A 115 5.37 19.72 -16.97
C ASN A 115 6.56 19.27 -17.85
N LEU A 116 6.46 18.10 -18.45
CA LEU A 116 7.50 17.59 -19.35
C LEU A 116 7.56 18.37 -20.67
N LEU A 117 6.37 18.70 -21.22
CA LEU A 117 6.23 19.36 -22.52
C LEU A 117 6.11 20.90 -22.40
N GLY A 118 6.04 21.44 -21.18
CA GLY A 118 5.91 22.88 -20.95
C GLY A 118 4.52 23.42 -21.32
N TRP A 119 3.46 22.65 -21.07
CA TRP A 119 2.09 23.09 -21.34
C TRP A 119 1.49 23.78 -20.11
N ASP A 120 1.37 25.09 -20.15
CA ASP A 120 0.86 25.88 -19.02
C ASP A 120 -0.67 25.88 -18.91
N ALA A 121 -1.39 25.71 -20.01
CA ALA A 121 -2.84 25.76 -20.07
C ALA A 121 -3.54 24.41 -19.84
N LEU A 122 -2.79 23.33 -19.80
CA LEU A 122 -3.27 21.96 -19.73
C LEU A 122 -2.48 21.18 -18.69
N THR A 123 -3.17 20.52 -17.76
CA THR A 123 -2.56 19.51 -16.88
C THR A 123 -2.91 18.12 -17.38
N LEU A 124 -1.92 17.35 -17.75
CA LEU A 124 -2.07 15.93 -18.09
C LEU A 124 -1.12 15.08 -17.27
N LEU A 125 -1.70 14.29 -16.38
CA LEU A 125 -0.98 13.38 -15.51
C LEU A 125 -1.33 11.94 -15.86
N LEU A 126 -0.30 11.15 -16.15
CA LEU A 126 -0.41 9.70 -16.36
C LEU A 126 0.19 8.98 -15.17
N GLU A 127 -0.52 8.00 -14.64
CA GLU A 127 -0.05 7.21 -13.51
C GLU A 127 -0.26 5.73 -13.80
N GLY A 128 0.68 4.92 -13.34
CA GLY A 128 0.62 3.48 -13.47
C GLY A 128 1.15 2.81 -12.22
N SER A 129 0.46 1.78 -11.74
CA SER A 129 0.85 1.02 -10.56
C SER A 129 0.85 -0.47 -10.86
N VAL A 130 1.79 -1.19 -10.26
CA VAL A 130 1.84 -2.65 -10.27
C VAL A 130 2.06 -3.15 -8.86
N MET A 131 1.41 -4.25 -8.51
CA MET A 131 1.53 -4.89 -7.21
C MET A 131 1.62 -6.40 -7.37
N ASN A 132 2.46 -7.03 -6.56
CA ASN A 132 2.46 -8.47 -6.35
C ASN A 132 2.18 -8.75 -4.87
N LYS A 133 1.14 -9.51 -4.59
CA LYS A 133 0.85 -10.07 -3.27
C LYS A 133 1.24 -11.54 -3.29
N HIS A 134 2.17 -11.91 -2.44
CA HIS A 134 2.61 -13.29 -2.27
C HIS A 134 2.02 -13.88 -0.99
N GLU A 135 1.43 -15.07 -1.07
CA GLU A 135 0.88 -15.83 0.05
C GLU A 135 1.46 -17.23 0.03
N SER A 136 2.16 -17.66 1.10
CA SER A 136 2.83 -18.96 1.19
C SER A 136 2.07 -19.99 2.03
N MET A 137 0.83 -19.72 2.42
CA MET A 137 -0.01 -20.66 3.18
C MET A 137 -0.53 -21.79 2.28
N GLU A 138 0.24 -22.84 2.09
CA GLU A 138 -0.09 -23.99 1.25
C GLU A 138 -1.51 -24.55 1.47
N LYS A 139 -1.91 -24.73 2.73
CA LYS A 139 -3.25 -25.23 3.07
C LYS A 139 -4.38 -24.30 2.62
N TYR A 140 -4.18 -23.01 2.67
CA TYR A 140 -5.19 -22.04 2.24
C TYR A 140 -5.31 -22.00 0.72
N LEU A 141 -4.17 -22.08 0.04
CA LEU A 141 -4.10 -22.10 -1.42
C LEU A 141 -4.73 -23.37 -2.01
N GLU A 142 -4.52 -24.53 -1.37
CA GLU A 142 -5.18 -25.79 -1.78
C GLU A 142 -6.70 -25.75 -1.64
N ILE A 143 -7.22 -25.23 -0.52
CA ILE A 143 -8.68 -25.20 -0.25
C ILE A 143 -9.38 -24.15 -1.12
N ALA A 144 -8.77 -23.00 -1.33
CA ALA A 144 -9.39 -21.87 -2.03
C ALA A 144 -9.14 -21.88 -3.55
N GLY A 145 -8.26 -22.72 -4.07
CA GLY A 145 -7.85 -22.70 -5.48
C GLY A 145 -7.12 -21.41 -5.86
N CYS A 146 -6.59 -20.68 -4.88
CA CYS A 146 -5.87 -19.43 -5.08
C CYS A 146 -4.42 -19.67 -5.52
N LYS A 147 -3.83 -18.71 -6.20
CA LYS A 147 -2.41 -18.75 -6.57
C LYS A 147 -1.58 -18.11 -5.44
N ALA A 148 -0.37 -18.64 -5.23
CA ALA A 148 0.58 -18.08 -4.27
C ALA A 148 0.96 -16.62 -4.59
N ASN A 149 0.97 -16.26 -5.85
CA ASN A 149 1.27 -14.90 -6.32
C ASN A 149 0.05 -14.32 -7.04
N ASN A 150 -0.39 -13.16 -6.59
CA ASN A 150 -1.45 -12.39 -7.21
C ASN A 150 -0.86 -11.07 -7.69
N ILE A 151 -0.79 -10.90 -9.01
CA ILE A 151 -0.29 -9.68 -9.64
C ILE A 151 -1.48 -8.83 -10.05
N GLY A 152 -1.52 -7.59 -9.57
CA GLY A 152 -2.49 -6.60 -9.99
C GLY A 152 -1.79 -5.38 -10.58
N TRP A 153 -2.49 -4.63 -11.41
CA TRP A 153 -2.01 -3.39 -11.97
C TRP A 153 -3.13 -2.37 -12.15
N SER A 154 -2.77 -1.11 -12.20
CA SER A 154 -3.71 -0.03 -12.50
C SER A 154 -3.08 1.03 -13.39
N GLY A 155 -3.91 1.68 -14.19
CA GLY A 155 -3.55 2.84 -14.98
C GLY A 155 -4.55 3.97 -14.76
N ARG A 156 -4.05 5.21 -14.61
CA ARG A 156 -4.87 6.39 -14.39
C ARG A 156 -4.46 7.52 -15.29
N VAL A 157 -5.45 8.28 -15.70
CA VAL A 157 -5.28 9.53 -16.45
C VAL A 157 -6.05 10.63 -15.74
N ASN A 158 -5.38 11.73 -15.45
CA ASN A 158 -6.00 12.95 -14.95
C ASN A 158 -5.77 14.06 -15.97
N PHE A 159 -6.84 14.68 -16.41
CA PHE A 159 -6.85 15.77 -17.38
C PHE A 159 -7.53 16.98 -16.77
N ASP A 160 -6.92 18.15 -16.85
CA ASP A 160 -7.52 19.42 -16.48
C ASP A 160 -7.14 20.51 -17.49
N MET A 161 -8.12 21.20 -18.03
CA MET A 161 -7.93 22.30 -18.97
C MET A 161 -9.03 23.34 -18.78
N ASN A 162 -8.64 24.56 -18.37
CA ASN A 162 -9.56 25.72 -18.28
C ASN A 162 -10.87 25.45 -17.50
N GLY A 163 -10.77 24.68 -16.40
CA GLY A 163 -11.93 24.32 -15.57
C GLY A 163 -12.72 23.10 -16.06
N PHE A 164 -12.33 22.49 -17.17
CA PHE A 164 -12.80 21.16 -17.56
C PHE A 164 -11.88 20.11 -16.93
N PHE A 165 -12.44 19.22 -16.12
CA PHE A 165 -11.72 18.15 -15.43
C PHE A 165 -12.25 16.79 -15.86
N ALA A 166 -11.35 15.88 -16.21
CA ALA A 166 -11.67 14.48 -16.47
C ALA A 166 -10.65 13.57 -15.78
N LYS A 167 -11.14 12.50 -15.16
CA LYS A 167 -10.33 11.48 -14.50
C LYS A 167 -10.84 10.10 -14.88
N GLY A 168 -9.92 9.22 -15.26
CA GLY A 168 -10.19 7.81 -15.52
C GLY A 168 -9.19 6.93 -14.79
N GLU A 169 -9.67 5.80 -14.25
CA GLU A 169 -8.83 4.76 -13.64
C GLU A 169 -9.31 3.39 -14.09
N TYR A 170 -8.38 2.54 -14.48
CA TYR A 170 -8.60 1.14 -14.76
C TYR A 170 -7.77 0.30 -13.79
N VAL A 171 -8.36 -0.74 -13.23
CA VAL A 171 -7.69 -1.65 -12.28
C VAL A 171 -7.96 -3.09 -12.68
N ASP A 172 -6.91 -3.89 -12.72
CA ASP A 172 -6.95 -5.35 -12.82
C ASP A 172 -6.26 -5.92 -11.58
N ALA A 173 -7.02 -6.63 -10.75
CA ALA A 173 -6.51 -7.18 -9.49
C ALA A 173 -5.95 -8.61 -9.64
N GLY A 174 -5.86 -9.13 -10.86
CA GLY A 174 -5.40 -10.49 -11.16
C GLY A 174 -6.39 -11.57 -10.73
N LYS A 175 -6.27 -12.76 -11.30
CA LYS A 175 -7.02 -13.97 -10.92
C LYS A 175 -6.07 -15.02 -10.38
#